data_28ee9a229a3c51b8979975ad4fa0df7d
#
_entry.id   28ee9a229a3c51b8979975ad4fa0df7d
#
_cell.length_a   1.000
_cell.length_b   1.000
_cell.length_c   1.000
_cell.angle_alpha   90.00
_cell.angle_beta   90.00
_cell.angle_gamma   90.00
#
_symmetry.space_group_name_H-M   'P 1'
#
loop_
_entity.id
_entity.type
_entity.pdbx_description
1 polymer ?
#
loop_
_entity_poly.entity_id
_entity_poly.type
_entity_poly.pdbx_seq_one_letter_code
_entity_poly.pdbx_strand_id
1 'polypeptide(L)'
;MNKIIFGMVVCALALAGCGHDTFFDEPEETIVHTPPDNDPALEKLETNVGYYYGDKDGDLTRYEFAYRAAGQYCIFPKTEAREQELNRLSQQEDSRVKNMGGFYLVTRSRNFITGDDFVSDRYFINYYRGEPEFVVICPMIIVRVDNSEAKDKILKKYRGKLTQSDRSGQGEMPGGYYLYKFDCHLSTSEQALNLADEIYKRNDVTWAETNKYAPIHFDI
;
A
#
# COMPACT_ATOMS: atom_id res chain seq x y z
N MET A 1 -7.85 -22.43 21.61
CA MET A 1 -6.65 -21.61 21.32
C MET A 1 -6.31 -21.80 19.82
N ASN A 2 -6.88 -21.03 18.94
CA ASN A 2 -6.62 -21.09 17.50
C ASN A 2 -5.63 -19.98 17.14
N LYS A 3 -4.42 -20.36 16.79
CA LYS A 3 -3.41 -19.44 16.24
C LYS A 3 -3.76 -19.18 14.78
N ILE A 4 -4.19 -17.96 14.47
CA ILE A 4 -4.35 -17.48 13.11
C ILE A 4 -2.94 -17.15 12.58
N ILE A 5 -2.49 -17.95 11.62
CA ILE A 5 -1.23 -17.72 10.90
C ILE A 5 -1.50 -16.67 9.83
N PHE A 6 -0.96 -15.47 9.99
CA PHE A 6 -0.95 -14.46 8.94
C PHE A 6 0.02 -14.86 7.83
N GLY A 7 -0.53 -15.29 6.70
CA GLY A 7 0.24 -15.57 5.50
C GLY A 7 0.68 -14.28 4.81
N MET A 8 1.98 -14.07 4.75
CA MET A 8 2.64 -13.02 3.98
C MET A 8 2.62 -13.44 2.51
N VAL A 9 1.87 -12.75 1.65
CA VAL A 9 1.96 -12.95 0.20
C VAL A 9 3.08 -12.07 -0.33
N VAL A 10 4.23 -12.69 -0.52
CA VAL A 10 5.29 -12.17 -1.38
C VAL A 10 4.91 -12.60 -2.80
N CYS A 11 4.57 -11.65 -3.68
CA CYS A 11 4.45 -11.94 -5.11
C CYS A 11 5.83 -12.26 -5.67
N ALA A 12 6.18 -13.56 -5.71
CA ALA A 12 7.28 -14.06 -6.50
C ALA A 12 6.76 -14.36 -7.90
N LEU A 13 7.25 -13.64 -8.89
CA LEU A 13 7.11 -13.98 -10.31
C LEU A 13 7.85 -15.29 -10.56
N ALA A 14 7.14 -16.37 -10.83
CA ALA A 14 7.69 -17.62 -11.29
C ALA A 14 7.67 -17.66 -12.81
N LEU A 15 8.83 -17.92 -13.36
CA LEU A 15 9.14 -18.11 -14.78
C LEU A 15 8.48 -19.36 -15.35
N ALA A 16 8.21 -19.24 -16.63
CA ALA A 16 7.64 -20.19 -17.57
C ALA A 16 8.15 -21.63 -17.46
N GLY A 17 7.21 -22.56 -17.51
CA GLY A 17 7.43 -23.96 -17.84
C GLY A 17 6.30 -24.46 -18.74
N CYS A 18 6.63 -24.86 -19.98
CA CYS A 18 5.71 -25.42 -20.95
C CYS A 18 5.06 -26.71 -20.43
N GLY A 19 3.75 -26.79 -20.46
CA GLY A 19 2.97 -28.00 -20.29
C GLY A 19 1.60 -27.78 -20.90
N HIS A 20 1.40 -28.40 -22.06
CA HIS A 20 0.13 -28.41 -22.80
C HIS A 20 -0.86 -29.30 -22.06
N ASP A 21 -1.90 -28.69 -21.45
CA ASP A 21 -3.13 -29.40 -21.13
C ASP A 21 -4.32 -28.45 -21.25
N THR A 22 -5.21 -28.82 -22.14
CA THR A 22 -6.50 -28.20 -22.43
C THR A 22 -7.43 -28.29 -21.22
N PHE A 23 -7.58 -27.21 -20.48
CA PHE A 23 -8.64 -27.06 -19.50
C PHE A 23 -9.35 -25.71 -19.75
N PHE A 24 -10.62 -25.83 -20.15
CA PHE A 24 -11.68 -24.83 -20.15
C PHE A 24 -11.23 -23.36 -20.36
N ASP A 25 -11.47 -22.84 -21.56
CA ASP A 25 -11.53 -21.41 -21.84
C ASP A 25 -12.60 -20.75 -20.96
N GLU A 26 -12.23 -20.41 -19.71
CA GLU A 26 -12.94 -19.34 -19.04
C GLU A 26 -12.61 -18.07 -19.82
N PRO A 27 -13.62 -17.25 -20.18
CA PRO A 27 -13.35 -16.00 -20.90
C PRO A 27 -12.36 -15.19 -20.08
N GLU A 28 -11.21 -14.82 -20.67
CA GLU A 28 -10.26 -13.87 -20.06
C GLU A 28 -11.05 -12.64 -19.65
N GLU A 29 -11.28 -12.50 -18.35
CA GLU A 29 -11.95 -11.31 -17.81
C GLU A 29 -11.09 -10.11 -18.18
N THR A 30 -11.63 -9.26 -19.02
CA THR A 30 -10.94 -8.06 -19.51
C THR A 30 -10.69 -7.15 -18.32
N ILE A 31 -9.43 -7.05 -17.90
CA ILE A 31 -9.01 -6.08 -16.88
C ILE A 31 -9.11 -4.69 -17.51
N VAL A 32 -10.11 -3.92 -17.10
CA VAL A 32 -10.28 -2.55 -17.59
C VAL A 32 -9.56 -1.59 -16.65
N HIS A 33 -8.45 -1.01 -17.12
CA HIS A 33 -7.66 -0.05 -16.35
C HIS A 33 -8.17 1.40 -16.42
N THR A 34 -9.12 1.65 -17.32
CA THR A 34 -9.70 2.99 -17.49
C THR A 34 -11.12 2.98 -16.95
N PRO A 35 -11.43 3.81 -15.93
CA PRO A 35 -12.78 3.88 -15.42
C PRO A 35 -13.74 4.42 -16.49
N PRO A 36 -15.00 3.95 -16.53
CA PRO A 36 -16.01 4.53 -17.36
C PRO A 36 -16.21 6.01 -16.97
N ASP A 37 -16.52 6.84 -17.96
CA ASP A 37 -16.84 8.24 -17.72
C ASP A 37 -17.98 8.34 -16.69
N ASN A 38 -17.77 9.12 -15.62
CA ASN A 38 -18.73 9.38 -14.55
C ASN A 38 -19.09 8.20 -13.61
N ASP A 39 -18.16 7.31 -13.30
CA ASP A 39 -18.39 6.34 -12.22
C ASP A 39 -18.54 7.08 -10.87
N PRO A 40 -19.72 6.99 -10.20
CA PRO A 40 -19.99 7.68 -8.94
C PRO A 40 -19.15 7.14 -7.76
N ALA A 41 -18.54 5.96 -7.90
CA ALA A 41 -17.65 5.38 -6.91
C ALA A 41 -16.25 6.00 -6.94
N LEU A 42 -15.92 6.74 -8.00
CA LEU A 42 -14.60 7.30 -8.24
C LEU A 42 -14.61 8.82 -8.21
N GLU A 43 -13.54 9.37 -7.70
CA GLU A 43 -13.23 10.80 -7.70
C GLU A 43 -11.86 11.00 -8.35
N LYS A 44 -11.78 11.88 -9.35
CA LYS A 44 -10.51 12.20 -10.01
C LYS A 44 -9.59 12.95 -9.05
N LEU A 45 -8.32 12.56 -9.03
CA LEU A 45 -7.30 13.26 -8.25
C LEU A 45 -6.90 14.57 -8.94
N GLU A 46 -6.73 15.64 -8.15
CA GLU A 46 -6.25 16.92 -8.64
C GLU A 46 -4.75 16.91 -8.94
N THR A 47 -4.00 16.07 -8.23
CA THR A 47 -2.55 15.92 -8.36
C THR A 47 -2.20 14.47 -8.68
N ASN A 48 -1.22 14.29 -9.56
CA ASN A 48 -0.71 12.95 -9.87
C ASN A 48 0.13 12.45 -8.71
N VAL A 49 -0.39 11.47 -7.98
CA VAL A 49 0.35 10.71 -6.97
C VAL A 49 0.65 9.31 -7.51
N GLY A 50 1.81 8.77 -7.18
CA GLY A 50 2.18 7.47 -7.73
C GLY A 50 3.44 6.92 -7.08
N TYR A 51 3.95 5.84 -7.65
CA TYR A 51 5.17 5.18 -7.19
C TYR A 51 5.94 4.60 -8.39
N TYR A 52 7.24 4.44 -8.21
CA TYR A 52 8.06 3.74 -9.17
C TYR A 52 7.94 2.23 -8.97
N TYR A 53 7.84 1.51 -10.09
CA TYR A 53 7.79 0.07 -10.12
C TYR A 53 8.95 -0.47 -10.95
N GLY A 54 9.66 -1.47 -10.44
CA GLY A 54 10.82 -2.08 -11.07
C GLY A 54 12.17 -1.63 -10.50
N ASP A 55 13.24 -2.33 -10.88
CA ASP A 55 14.61 -1.98 -10.53
C ASP A 55 15.13 -0.85 -11.41
N LYS A 56 16.04 -0.03 -10.88
CA LYS A 56 16.67 1.10 -11.63
C LYS A 56 17.46 0.65 -12.88
N ASP A 57 17.96 -0.58 -12.88
CA ASP A 57 18.73 -1.17 -13.97
C ASP A 57 17.83 -1.85 -15.02
N GLY A 58 16.50 -1.81 -14.85
CA GLY A 58 15.50 -2.38 -15.73
C GLY A 58 14.57 -1.33 -16.34
N ASP A 59 13.46 -1.79 -16.91
CA ASP A 59 12.40 -0.92 -17.42
C ASP A 59 11.67 -0.24 -16.25
N LEU A 60 12.10 0.97 -15.96
CA LEU A 60 11.52 1.79 -14.90
C LEU A 60 10.20 2.38 -15.36
N THR A 61 9.11 1.94 -14.77
CA THR A 61 7.78 2.51 -15.01
C THR A 61 7.29 3.23 -13.76
N ARG A 62 6.84 4.47 -13.94
CA ARG A 62 6.08 5.17 -12.92
C ARG A 62 4.61 4.84 -13.06
N TYR A 63 4.02 4.26 -12.03
CA TYR A 63 2.58 4.10 -11.92
C TYR A 63 1.96 5.34 -11.27
N GLU A 64 0.96 5.93 -11.90
CA GLU A 64 0.25 7.10 -11.40
C GLU A 64 -1.21 6.77 -11.12
N PHE A 65 -1.66 7.15 -9.93
CA PHE A 65 -3.08 7.07 -9.59
C PHE A 65 -3.80 8.28 -10.14
N ALA A 66 -4.82 8.05 -10.96
CA ALA A 66 -5.67 9.09 -11.53
C ALA A 66 -6.96 9.30 -10.73
N TYR A 67 -7.38 8.30 -9.98
CA TYR A 67 -8.65 8.28 -9.26
C TYR A 67 -8.50 7.69 -7.86
N ARG A 68 -9.44 8.05 -6.99
CA ARG A 68 -9.63 7.46 -5.66
C ARG A 68 -11.09 7.13 -5.42
N ALA A 69 -11.39 6.34 -4.39
CA ALA A 69 -12.76 6.06 -3.97
C ALA A 69 -13.46 7.36 -3.51
N ALA A 70 -14.62 7.65 -4.08
CA ALA A 70 -15.40 8.83 -3.73
C ALA A 70 -15.88 8.77 -2.28
N GLY A 71 -15.54 9.81 -1.48
CA GLY A 71 -15.98 9.95 -0.10
C GLY A 71 -15.55 8.83 0.85
N GLN A 72 -14.47 8.10 0.53
CA GLN A 72 -13.92 7.05 1.38
C GLN A 72 -12.42 7.25 1.59
N TYR A 73 -11.95 6.95 2.80
CA TYR A 73 -10.53 6.96 3.14
C TYR A 73 -10.25 5.97 4.26
N CYS A 74 -8.98 5.65 4.47
CA CYS A 74 -8.53 4.73 5.49
C CYS A 74 -7.72 5.47 6.55
N ILE A 75 -7.92 5.11 7.82
CA ILE A 75 -7.17 5.62 8.96
C ILE A 75 -6.31 4.50 9.54
N PHE A 76 -5.03 4.80 9.72
CA PHE A 76 -4.09 4.01 10.51
C PHE A 76 -3.80 4.82 11.79
N PRO A 77 -4.28 4.37 12.96
CA PRO A 77 -4.04 5.08 14.21
C PRO A 77 -2.55 5.01 14.58
N LYS A 78 -1.98 6.13 15.03
CA LYS A 78 -0.59 6.22 15.48
C LYS A 78 -0.43 5.96 16.97
N THR A 79 -1.54 5.97 17.72
CA THR A 79 -1.54 5.77 19.17
C THR A 79 -2.57 4.71 19.56
N GLU A 80 -2.30 3.99 20.66
CA GLU A 80 -3.22 3.01 21.21
C GLU A 80 -4.57 3.62 21.63
N ALA A 81 -4.53 4.83 22.20
CA ALA A 81 -5.75 5.55 22.58
C ALA A 81 -6.65 5.84 21.37
N ARG A 82 -6.05 6.21 20.24
CA ARG A 82 -6.77 6.44 18.99
C ARG A 82 -7.33 5.15 18.41
N GLU A 83 -6.58 4.06 18.48
CA GLU A 83 -7.06 2.75 18.04
C GLU A 83 -8.27 2.28 18.86
N GLN A 84 -8.23 2.43 20.18
CA GLN A 84 -9.35 2.10 21.07
C GLN A 84 -10.59 2.95 20.75
N GLU A 85 -10.42 4.23 20.45
CA GLU A 85 -11.53 5.11 20.06
C GLU A 85 -12.16 4.66 18.73
N LEU A 86 -11.35 4.38 17.70
CA LEU A 86 -11.83 3.90 16.39
C LEU A 86 -12.50 2.53 16.49
N ASN A 87 -11.99 1.63 17.34
CA ASN A 87 -12.62 0.35 17.65
C ASN A 87 -14.01 0.55 18.25
N ARG A 88 -14.14 1.43 19.25
CA ARG A 88 -15.43 1.75 19.86
C ARG A 88 -16.42 2.34 18.84
N LEU A 89 -15.93 3.24 17.96
CA LEU A 89 -16.77 3.81 16.90
C LEU A 89 -17.24 2.76 15.92
N SER A 90 -16.37 1.82 15.53
CA SER A 90 -16.68 0.78 14.54
C SER A 90 -17.73 -0.24 15.02
N GLN A 91 -17.96 -0.32 16.33
CA GLN A 91 -18.95 -1.22 16.95
C GLN A 91 -20.35 -0.59 17.07
N GLN A 92 -20.51 0.70 16.75
CA GLN A 92 -21.80 1.36 16.80
C GLN A 92 -22.68 0.94 15.62
N GLU A 93 -23.96 0.79 15.87
CA GLU A 93 -24.97 0.60 14.83
C GLU A 93 -24.95 1.82 13.89
N ASP A 94 -25.02 1.62 12.57
CA ASP A 94 -24.90 2.65 11.55
C ASP A 94 -23.53 3.40 11.51
N SER A 95 -22.49 2.80 12.07
CA SER A 95 -21.16 3.42 12.05
C SER A 95 -20.65 3.65 10.63
N ARG A 96 -20.08 4.85 10.44
CA ARG A 96 -19.33 5.20 9.22
C ARG A 96 -17.87 4.75 9.29
N VAL A 97 -17.48 4.10 10.37
CA VAL A 97 -16.15 3.56 10.63
C VAL A 97 -16.24 2.05 10.65
N LYS A 98 -15.47 1.36 9.82
CA LYS A 98 -15.38 -0.11 9.78
C LYS A 98 -13.95 -0.53 10.11
N ASN A 99 -13.79 -1.45 11.06
CA ASN A 99 -12.49 -2.07 11.33
C ASN A 99 -12.20 -3.13 10.25
N MET A 100 -11.07 -2.96 9.55
CA MET A 100 -10.61 -3.81 8.45
C MET A 100 -9.46 -4.75 8.86
N GLY A 101 -9.14 -4.85 10.17
CA GLY A 101 -8.11 -5.76 10.68
C GLY A 101 -6.67 -5.24 10.56
N GLY A 102 -6.46 -3.98 10.30
CA GLY A 102 -5.13 -3.33 10.21
C GLY A 102 -5.24 -1.83 9.94
N PHE A 103 -6.43 -1.40 9.60
CA PHE A 103 -6.81 -0.01 9.41
C PHE A 103 -8.33 0.13 9.55
N TYR A 104 -8.82 1.37 9.57
CA TYR A 104 -10.24 1.67 9.65
C TYR A 104 -10.69 2.37 8.37
N LEU A 105 -11.70 1.78 7.71
CA LEU A 105 -12.36 2.40 6.56
C LEU A 105 -13.39 3.42 7.08
N VAL A 106 -13.31 4.66 6.62
CA VAL A 106 -14.24 5.74 6.97
C VAL A 106 -14.96 6.24 5.74
N THR A 107 -16.30 6.40 5.87
CA THR A 107 -17.17 6.85 4.79
C THR A 107 -17.76 8.22 5.10
N ARG A 108 -17.71 9.13 4.13
CA ARG A 108 -18.43 10.41 4.05
C ARG A 108 -18.02 11.57 4.97
N SER A 109 -17.04 11.43 5.86
CA SER A 109 -16.68 12.57 6.71
C SER A 109 -15.22 12.59 7.10
N ARG A 110 -14.52 13.68 6.79
CA ARG A 110 -13.15 13.92 7.27
C ARG A 110 -13.09 14.41 8.72
N ASN A 111 -14.24 14.63 9.37
CA ASN A 111 -14.29 15.08 10.76
C ASN A 111 -13.75 14.03 11.76
N PHE A 112 -13.52 12.80 11.31
CA PHE A 112 -12.90 11.75 12.11
C PHE A 112 -11.37 11.80 12.13
N ILE A 113 -10.75 12.61 11.26
CA ILE A 113 -9.28 12.71 11.17
C ILE A 113 -8.76 13.56 12.33
N THR A 114 -7.72 13.05 12.98
CA THR A 114 -6.96 13.74 14.03
C THR A 114 -5.48 13.80 13.69
N GLY A 115 -4.67 14.53 14.48
CA GLY A 115 -3.21 14.52 14.36
C GLY A 115 -2.56 13.16 14.63
N ASP A 116 -3.27 12.28 15.34
CA ASP A 116 -2.84 10.92 15.69
C ASP A 116 -3.16 9.88 14.61
N ASP A 117 -3.51 10.34 13.41
CA ASP A 117 -3.84 9.48 12.29
C ASP A 117 -2.81 9.58 11.17
N PHE A 118 -2.58 8.45 10.50
CA PHE A 118 -2.12 8.43 9.11
C PHE A 118 -3.33 8.14 8.23
N VAL A 119 -3.56 9.00 7.26
CA VAL A 119 -4.73 8.93 6.37
C VAL A 119 -4.29 8.48 5.00
N SER A 120 -4.89 7.41 4.51
CA SER A 120 -4.71 6.92 3.15
C SER A 120 -6.02 7.06 2.37
N ASP A 121 -5.94 7.67 1.20
CA ASP A 121 -6.98 7.51 0.21
C ASP A 121 -7.00 6.05 -0.29
N ARG A 122 -8.15 5.61 -0.75
CA ARG A 122 -8.29 4.34 -1.48
C ARG A 122 -8.07 4.64 -2.95
N TYR A 123 -6.87 4.34 -3.46
CA TYR A 123 -6.52 4.62 -4.85
C TYR A 123 -7.07 3.53 -5.76
N PHE A 124 -7.76 3.94 -6.81
CA PHE A 124 -8.27 3.04 -7.84
C PHE A 124 -7.10 2.45 -8.65
N ILE A 125 -7.14 1.15 -8.91
CA ILE A 125 -6.15 0.44 -9.71
C ILE A 125 -6.74 -0.18 -10.99
N ASN A 126 -7.89 -0.82 -10.91
CA ASN A 126 -8.57 -1.45 -12.04
C ASN A 126 -10.03 -1.77 -11.70
N TYR A 127 -10.73 -2.45 -12.61
CA TYR A 127 -12.00 -3.14 -12.35
C TYR A 127 -11.75 -4.65 -12.34
N TYR A 128 -12.38 -5.31 -11.39
CA TYR A 128 -12.45 -6.77 -11.35
C TYR A 128 -13.93 -7.19 -11.31
N ARG A 129 -14.35 -8.02 -12.26
CA ARG A 129 -15.76 -8.44 -12.41
C ARG A 129 -16.78 -7.28 -12.40
N GLY A 130 -16.39 -6.15 -12.97
CA GLY A 130 -17.25 -4.96 -13.04
C GLY A 130 -17.27 -4.09 -11.78
N GLU A 131 -16.54 -4.49 -10.72
CA GLU A 131 -16.42 -3.70 -9.48
C GLU A 131 -15.06 -3.00 -9.40
N PRO A 132 -15.00 -1.74 -8.93
CA PRO A 132 -13.74 -1.03 -8.83
C PRO A 132 -12.86 -1.60 -7.72
N GLU A 133 -11.62 -1.88 -8.05
CA GLU A 133 -10.59 -2.31 -7.12
C GLU A 133 -9.76 -1.15 -6.64
N PHE A 134 -9.43 -1.18 -5.36
CA PHE A 134 -8.66 -0.12 -4.71
C PHE A 134 -7.45 -0.68 -3.97
N VAL A 135 -6.38 0.10 -3.95
CA VAL A 135 -5.22 -0.11 -3.09
C VAL A 135 -5.20 0.92 -1.97
N VAL A 136 -4.75 0.52 -0.79
CA VAL A 136 -4.57 1.37 0.38
C VAL A 136 -3.09 1.43 0.72
N ILE A 137 -2.54 2.64 0.82
CA ILE A 137 -1.13 2.85 1.16
C ILE A 137 -0.96 2.80 2.67
N CYS A 138 -0.04 1.97 3.15
CA CYS A 138 0.30 1.86 4.57
C CYS A 138 1.34 2.90 5.00
N PRO A 139 1.40 3.25 6.30
CA PRO A 139 2.43 4.13 6.85
C PRO A 139 3.79 3.41 6.99
N MET A 140 4.26 2.82 5.91
CA MET A 140 5.52 2.06 5.86
C MET A 140 6.17 2.19 4.49
N ILE A 141 7.48 2.38 4.47
CA ILE A 141 8.30 2.34 3.26
C ILE A 141 9.22 1.12 3.33
N ILE A 142 9.27 0.36 2.24
CA ILE A 142 10.15 -0.78 2.05
C ILE A 142 11.27 -0.34 1.11
N VAL A 143 12.51 -0.61 1.47
CA VAL A 143 13.69 -0.16 0.72
C VAL A 143 14.64 -1.32 0.51
N ARG A 144 15.09 -1.50 -0.73
CA ARG A 144 16.18 -2.41 -1.11
C ARG A 144 17.44 -1.61 -1.40
N VAL A 145 18.55 -2.07 -0.84
CA VAL A 145 19.89 -1.47 -1.01
C VAL A 145 20.94 -2.56 -1.18
N ASP A 146 22.08 -2.21 -1.79
CA ASP A 146 23.16 -3.17 -2.04
C ASP A 146 24.13 -3.27 -0.85
N ASN A 147 24.06 -2.35 0.10
CA ASN A 147 24.91 -2.39 1.30
C ASN A 147 24.16 -1.96 2.56
N SER A 148 24.58 -2.49 3.70
CA SER A 148 23.93 -2.24 5.01
C SER A 148 24.06 -0.80 5.51
N GLU A 149 25.07 -0.03 5.07
CA GLU A 149 25.30 1.34 5.53
C GLU A 149 24.25 2.32 4.98
N ALA A 150 23.63 2.00 3.85
CA ALA A 150 22.61 2.85 3.24
C ALA A 150 21.41 3.07 4.18
N LYS A 151 21.07 2.08 5.02
CA LYS A 151 20.01 2.19 6.03
C LYS A 151 20.26 3.39 6.97
N ASP A 152 21.43 3.48 7.55
CA ASP A 152 21.75 4.53 8.53
C ASP A 152 21.79 5.92 7.87
N LYS A 153 22.26 6.00 6.62
CA LYS A 153 22.22 7.22 5.80
C LYS A 153 20.79 7.68 5.52
N ILE A 154 19.88 6.74 5.23
CA ILE A 154 18.45 7.02 5.04
C ILE A 154 17.82 7.54 6.34
N LEU A 155 17.98 6.82 7.45
CA LEU A 155 17.43 7.23 8.75
C LEU A 155 17.97 8.58 9.21
N LYS A 156 19.26 8.85 8.99
CA LYS A 156 19.86 10.16 9.31
C LYS A 156 19.28 11.28 8.47
N LYS A 157 19.12 11.08 7.15
CA LYS A 157 18.58 12.10 6.23
C LYS A 157 17.12 12.40 6.51
N TYR A 158 16.33 11.37 6.79
CA TYR A 158 14.88 11.49 6.99
C TYR A 158 14.47 11.40 8.47
N ARG A 159 15.36 11.82 9.36
CA ARG A 159 15.10 11.85 10.81
C ARG A 159 13.79 12.57 11.13
N GLY A 160 12.94 11.96 11.97
CA GLY A 160 11.62 12.46 12.33
C GLY A 160 10.51 12.15 11.33
N LYS A 161 10.86 11.70 10.11
CA LYS A 161 9.89 11.17 9.15
C LYS A 161 9.86 9.64 9.13
N LEU A 162 10.99 9.00 9.45
CA LEU A 162 11.17 7.55 9.43
C LEU A 162 11.82 7.05 10.72
N THR A 163 11.39 5.86 11.14
CA THR A 163 12.12 5.00 12.08
C THR A 163 12.25 3.60 11.50
N GLN A 164 13.25 2.86 11.93
CA GLN A 164 13.34 1.46 11.54
C GLN A 164 12.18 0.69 12.18
N SER A 165 11.45 -0.06 11.35
CA SER A 165 10.38 -0.94 11.82
C SER A 165 10.97 -2.14 12.57
N ASP A 166 10.24 -2.66 13.54
CA ASP A 166 10.54 -3.91 14.25
C ASP A 166 10.02 -5.17 13.54
N ARG A 167 9.33 -4.99 12.41
CA ARG A 167 8.73 -6.10 11.64
C ARG A 167 9.80 -7.02 11.07
N SER A 168 9.51 -8.32 11.06
CA SER A 168 10.38 -9.37 10.51
C SER A 168 10.62 -9.23 8.99
N GLY A 169 11.58 -10.00 8.45
CA GLY A 169 11.91 -10.01 7.01
C GLY A 169 12.71 -8.77 6.60
N GLN A 170 13.68 -8.39 7.41
CA GLN A 170 14.66 -7.33 7.14
C GLN A 170 16.08 -7.87 7.27
N GLY A 171 17.04 -7.16 6.68
CA GLY A 171 18.44 -7.50 6.71
C GLY A 171 18.93 -8.05 5.37
N GLU A 172 20.02 -8.82 5.42
CA GLU A 172 20.58 -9.46 4.22
C GLU A 172 19.65 -10.53 3.68
N MET A 173 19.41 -10.48 2.38
CA MET A 173 18.54 -11.39 1.65
C MET A 173 19.35 -12.31 0.73
N PRO A 174 18.83 -13.50 0.40
CA PRO A 174 19.41 -14.33 -0.65
C PRO A 174 19.56 -13.50 -1.94
N GLY A 175 20.78 -13.49 -2.50
CA GLY A 175 21.10 -12.66 -3.68
C GLY A 175 21.98 -11.45 -3.36
N GLY A 176 22.39 -11.27 -2.09
CA GLY A 176 23.41 -10.28 -1.69
C GLY A 176 22.93 -8.84 -1.61
N TYR A 177 21.64 -8.62 -1.48
CA TYR A 177 21.05 -7.30 -1.21
C TYR A 177 20.47 -7.23 0.20
N TYR A 178 20.16 -6.02 0.66
CA TYR A 178 19.53 -5.77 1.96
C TYR A 178 18.13 -5.20 1.77
N LEU A 179 17.16 -5.73 2.53
CA LEU A 179 15.79 -5.22 2.58
C LEU A 179 15.54 -4.59 3.95
N TYR A 180 15.05 -3.36 3.97
CA TYR A 180 14.68 -2.65 5.18
C TYR A 180 13.25 -2.14 5.11
N LYS A 181 12.59 -2.10 6.27
CA LYS A 181 11.24 -1.55 6.46
C LYS A 181 11.33 -0.37 7.40
N PHE A 182 10.74 0.74 7.00
CA PHE A 182 10.71 1.96 7.80
C PHE A 182 9.28 2.36 8.08
N ASP A 183 8.95 2.55 9.36
CA ASP A 183 7.66 3.12 9.76
C ASP A 183 7.67 4.62 9.47
N CYS A 184 6.59 5.11 8.83
CA CYS A 184 6.43 6.52 8.45
C CYS A 184 5.68 7.29 9.52
N HIS A 185 6.28 8.39 10.00
CA HIS A 185 5.65 9.35 10.92
C HIS A 185 4.99 10.53 10.18
N LEU A 186 4.52 10.27 8.97
CA LEU A 186 3.79 11.22 8.13
C LEU A 186 2.30 11.19 8.45
N SER A 187 1.54 12.08 7.84
CA SER A 187 0.10 12.18 8.09
C SER A 187 -0.76 11.65 6.95
N THR A 188 -0.21 11.56 5.72
CA THR A 188 -1.00 11.15 4.54
C THR A 188 -0.25 10.18 3.64
N SER A 189 -1.03 9.40 2.88
CA SER A 189 -0.50 8.50 1.85
C SER A 189 0.26 9.22 0.75
N GLU A 190 -0.17 10.42 0.36
CA GLU A 190 0.54 11.25 -0.63
C GLU A 190 1.94 11.62 -0.14
N GLN A 191 2.07 12.03 1.13
CA GLN A 191 3.38 12.31 1.72
C GLN A 191 4.28 11.07 1.76
N ALA A 192 3.71 9.90 2.05
CA ALA A 192 4.46 8.64 2.08
C ALA A 192 4.93 8.22 0.68
N LEU A 193 4.07 8.34 -0.34
CA LEU A 193 4.41 8.08 -1.74
C LEU A 193 5.53 9.01 -2.22
N ASN A 194 5.42 10.32 -1.95
CA ASN A 194 6.44 11.30 -2.31
C ASN A 194 7.77 11.03 -1.60
N LEU A 195 7.74 10.61 -0.32
CA LEU A 195 8.95 10.24 0.40
C LEU A 195 9.59 8.96 -0.15
N ALA A 196 8.79 7.96 -0.53
CA ALA A 196 9.30 6.75 -1.19
C ALA A 196 9.98 7.08 -2.52
N ASP A 197 9.38 7.96 -3.34
CA ASP A 197 9.97 8.46 -4.58
C ASP A 197 11.29 9.22 -4.34
N GLU A 198 11.35 10.02 -3.28
CA GLU A 198 12.59 10.74 -2.90
C GLU A 198 13.71 9.79 -2.48
N ILE A 199 13.36 8.75 -1.72
CA ILE A 199 14.29 7.69 -1.31
C ILE A 199 14.75 6.90 -2.53
N TYR A 200 13.83 6.51 -3.41
CA TYR A 200 14.13 5.77 -4.63
C TYR A 200 15.16 6.48 -5.53
N LYS A 201 15.10 7.80 -5.64
CA LYS A 201 16.03 8.60 -6.46
C LYS A 201 17.47 8.64 -5.94
N ARG A 202 17.74 8.11 -4.74
CA ARG A 202 19.09 8.05 -4.17
C ARG A 202 19.96 7.03 -4.93
N ASN A 203 21.25 7.33 -5.08
CA ASN A 203 22.20 6.45 -5.77
C ASN A 203 22.53 5.17 -5.00
N ASP A 204 22.32 5.16 -3.67
CA ASP A 204 22.57 4.02 -2.78
C ASP A 204 21.30 3.16 -2.52
N VAL A 205 20.25 3.38 -3.28
CA VAL A 205 18.98 2.65 -3.21
C VAL A 205 18.67 2.03 -4.57
N THR A 206 18.41 0.73 -4.61
CA THR A 206 18.00 0.02 -5.81
C THR A 206 16.50 0.02 -6.01
N TRP A 207 15.76 -0.01 -4.91
CA TRP A 207 14.29 0.02 -4.94
C TRP A 207 13.72 0.62 -3.65
N ALA A 208 12.64 1.38 -3.76
CA ALA A 208 11.87 1.89 -2.63
C ALA A 208 10.40 2.06 -3.00
N GLU A 209 9.52 1.55 -2.15
CA GLU A 209 8.08 1.76 -2.30
C GLU A 209 7.36 1.83 -0.95
N THR A 210 6.15 2.36 -0.94
CA THR A 210 5.26 2.23 0.21
C THR A 210 4.66 0.83 0.26
N ASN A 211 4.49 0.30 1.48
CA ASN A 211 3.72 -0.92 1.66
C ASN A 211 2.24 -0.66 1.34
N LYS A 212 1.55 -1.65 0.76
CA LYS A 212 0.18 -1.51 0.26
C LYS A 212 -0.69 -2.68 0.73
N TYR A 213 -1.94 -2.38 1.06
CA TYR A 213 -3.01 -3.40 1.10
C TYR A 213 -3.66 -3.43 -0.27
N ALA A 214 -3.47 -4.52 -1.00
CA ALA A 214 -4.24 -4.83 -2.20
C ALA A 214 -5.55 -5.53 -1.82
N PRO A 215 -6.59 -5.45 -2.63
CA PRO A 215 -7.79 -6.25 -2.44
C PRO A 215 -7.40 -7.73 -2.48
N ILE A 216 -7.84 -8.46 -1.47
CA ILE A 216 -7.75 -9.92 -1.46
C ILE A 216 -9.11 -10.40 -1.94
N HIS A 217 -9.16 -10.92 -3.17
CA HIS A 217 -10.35 -11.60 -3.65
C HIS A 217 -10.36 -12.99 -3.02
N PHE A 218 -11.38 -13.25 -2.21
CA PHE A 218 -11.71 -14.60 -1.81
C PHE A 218 -12.72 -15.11 -2.84
N ASP A 219 -12.33 -16.09 -3.64
CA ASP A 219 -13.28 -16.92 -4.37
C ASP A 219 -14.14 -17.64 -3.32
N ILE A 220 -15.38 -17.20 -3.16
CA ILE A 220 -16.39 -17.83 -2.30
C ILE A 220 -17.19 -18.82 -3.17
#